data_dff63adcb8740a4995e6f1bea27e668f
#
_entry.id   dff63adcb8740a4995e6f1bea27e668f
#
_cell.length_a   1.000
_cell.length_b   1.000
_cell.length_c   1.000
_cell.angle_alpha   90.00
_cell.angle_beta   90.00
_cell.angle_gamma   90.00
#
_symmetry.space_group_name_H-M   'P 1'
#
loop_
_entity.id
_entity.type
_entity.pdbx_description
1 polymer ?
#
loop_
_entity_poly.entity_id
_entity_poly.type
_entity_poly.pdbx_seq_one_letter_code
_entity_poly.pdbx_strand_id
1 'polypeptide(L)'
;MKIRSLMMAVAVAATGLTSALVTTSAQAQAKEQFFPVLPYRTGAYAPNGVPWGNAYVDYLKLINARDGGINGVKITYEECDTAYATDRGVECYERLKGKSQGGVFQPLSTGITFALTEKAPTDKNPLITGGYGRSESSDGQVF
;
A
#
# COMPACT_ATOMS: atom_id res chain seq x y z
N MET A 1 58.17 3.18 -67.37
CA MET A 1 58.09 1.95 -66.59
C MET A 1 56.94 2.12 -65.57
N LYS A 2 56.11 1.12 -65.50
CA LYS A 2 54.71 1.25 -65.04
C LYS A 2 54.57 1.32 -63.51
N ILE A 3 53.92 2.39 -63.00
CA ILE A 3 53.51 2.54 -61.59
C ILE A 3 52.07 2.05 -61.54
N ARG A 4 51.83 0.96 -60.85
CA ARG A 4 50.51 0.43 -60.59
C ARG A 4 49.99 1.04 -59.28
N SER A 5 48.96 1.88 -59.38
CA SER A 5 48.20 2.39 -58.30
C SER A 5 47.45 1.26 -57.55
N LEU A 6 47.74 1.14 -56.29
CA LEU A 6 47.00 0.28 -55.40
C LEU A 6 45.91 1.12 -54.69
N MET A 7 44.67 0.97 -55.11
CA MET A 7 43.53 1.60 -54.41
C MET A 7 43.25 0.77 -53.17
N MET A 8 43.49 1.35 -52.00
CA MET A 8 43.06 0.83 -50.72
C MET A 8 41.66 1.33 -50.46
N ALA A 9 40.68 0.43 -50.54
CA ALA A 9 39.32 0.71 -50.13
C ALA A 9 39.24 0.68 -48.59
N VAL A 10 39.03 1.81 -47.97
CA VAL A 10 38.73 1.90 -46.53
C VAL A 10 37.23 1.63 -46.35
N ALA A 11 36.89 0.47 -45.87
CA ALA A 11 35.53 0.19 -45.41
C ALA A 11 35.29 0.79 -44.03
N VAL A 12 34.59 1.88 -43.98
CA VAL A 12 34.11 2.47 -42.72
C VAL A 12 32.92 1.64 -42.23
N ALA A 13 33.17 0.78 -41.26
CA ALA A 13 32.11 0.09 -40.55
C ALA A 13 31.41 1.06 -39.64
N ALA A 14 30.24 1.53 -40.05
CA ALA A 14 29.34 2.31 -39.22
C ALA A 14 28.69 1.37 -38.18
N THR A 15 29.30 1.25 -37.03
CA THR A 15 28.68 0.63 -35.85
C THR A 15 27.59 1.56 -35.35
N GLY A 16 26.34 1.29 -35.77
CA GLY A 16 25.16 1.95 -35.23
C GLY A 16 24.99 1.58 -33.75
N LEU A 17 25.35 2.52 -32.85
CA LEU A 17 24.90 2.48 -31.48
C LEU A 17 23.38 2.69 -31.47
N THR A 18 22.62 1.61 -31.46
CA THR A 18 21.20 1.65 -31.08
C THR A 18 21.16 1.89 -29.57
N SER A 19 21.14 3.17 -29.19
CA SER A 19 20.76 3.57 -27.82
C SER A 19 19.30 3.15 -27.61
N ALA A 20 19.11 1.99 -26.96
CA ALA A 20 17.82 1.59 -26.45
C ALA A 20 17.40 2.66 -25.42
N LEU A 21 16.53 3.57 -25.83
CA LEU A 21 15.82 4.46 -24.95
C LEU A 21 14.97 3.57 -24.02
N VAL A 22 15.52 3.19 -22.88
CA VAL A 22 14.74 2.65 -21.77
C VAL A 22 13.84 3.79 -21.34
N THR A 23 12.64 3.85 -21.91
CA THR A 23 11.56 4.67 -21.38
C THR A 23 11.17 4.06 -20.04
N THR A 24 11.82 4.48 -18.96
CA THR A 24 11.29 4.31 -17.63
C THR A 24 9.95 5.04 -17.64
N SER A 25 8.86 4.27 -17.71
CA SER A 25 7.54 4.79 -17.43
C SER A 25 7.62 5.39 -16.04
N ALA A 26 7.71 6.71 -15.92
CA ALA A 26 7.50 7.40 -14.66
C ALA A 26 6.06 7.06 -14.28
N GLN A 27 5.88 6.02 -13.45
CA GLN A 27 4.61 5.77 -12.82
C GLN A 27 4.27 7.05 -12.09
N ALA A 28 3.19 7.69 -12.50
CA ALA A 28 2.70 8.88 -11.82
C ALA A 28 2.50 8.48 -10.36
N GLN A 29 3.39 8.97 -9.50
CA GLN A 29 3.32 8.71 -8.07
C GLN A 29 1.96 9.19 -7.58
N ALA A 30 1.21 8.31 -6.91
CA ALA A 30 -0.07 8.68 -6.36
C ALA A 30 0.11 9.93 -5.49
N LYS A 31 -0.75 10.94 -5.70
CA LYS A 31 -0.68 12.19 -4.93
C LYS A 31 -1.08 11.98 -3.46
N GLU A 32 -1.85 10.95 -3.20
CA GLU A 32 -2.38 10.62 -1.88
C GLU A 32 -2.38 9.10 -1.69
N GLN A 33 -2.12 8.68 -0.45
CA GLN A 33 -2.28 7.30 -0.01
C GLN A 33 -3.39 7.24 1.03
N PHE A 34 -4.42 6.46 0.78
CA PHE A 34 -5.55 6.30 1.68
C PHE A 34 -5.29 5.18 2.71
N PHE A 35 -5.57 5.48 3.98
CA PHE A 35 -5.51 4.53 5.09
C PHE A 35 -6.92 4.35 5.69
N PRO A 36 -7.54 3.18 5.57
CA PRO A 36 -8.76 2.87 6.28
C PRO A 36 -8.48 2.69 7.78
N VAL A 37 -9.26 3.33 8.64
CA VAL A 37 -9.10 3.24 10.10
C VAL A 37 -10.35 2.58 10.67
N LEU A 38 -10.20 1.39 11.27
CA LEU A 38 -11.28 0.57 11.79
C LEU A 38 -11.22 0.49 13.34
N PRO A 39 -11.49 1.57 14.05
CA PRO A 39 -11.53 1.57 15.50
C PRO A 39 -12.86 0.99 16.00
N TYR A 40 -12.96 0.81 17.30
CA TYR A 40 -14.23 0.62 18.00
C TYR A 40 -14.42 1.74 19.02
N ARG A 41 -15.08 2.80 18.58
CA ARG A 41 -15.34 4.00 19.39
C ARG A 41 -16.59 3.88 20.24
N THR A 42 -17.44 2.92 19.92
CA THR A 42 -18.66 2.59 20.65
C THR A 42 -18.64 1.13 21.13
N GLY A 43 -19.63 0.75 21.95
CA GLY A 43 -19.74 -0.60 22.52
C GLY A 43 -18.93 -0.80 23.78
N ALA A 44 -18.92 -2.04 24.28
CA ALA A 44 -18.35 -2.40 25.59
C ALA A 44 -16.83 -2.17 25.69
N TYR A 45 -16.13 -2.24 24.56
CA TYR A 45 -14.66 -2.09 24.48
C TYR A 45 -14.21 -0.66 24.12
N ALA A 46 -15.13 0.29 23.98
CA ALA A 46 -14.83 1.68 23.66
C ALA A 46 -13.72 2.33 24.54
N PRO A 47 -13.62 2.03 25.85
CA PRO A 47 -12.54 2.56 26.69
C PRO A 47 -11.13 2.27 26.16
N ASN A 48 -10.95 1.16 25.43
CA ASN A 48 -9.69 0.82 24.78
C ASN A 48 -9.63 1.32 23.33
N GLY A 49 -10.75 1.26 22.61
CA GLY A 49 -10.81 1.62 21.20
C GLY A 49 -10.71 3.11 20.92
N VAL A 50 -11.24 3.94 21.79
CA VAL A 50 -11.20 5.41 21.65
C VAL A 50 -9.76 5.94 21.72
N PRO A 51 -8.95 5.65 22.75
CA PRO A 51 -7.57 6.15 22.80
C PRO A 51 -6.70 5.57 21.67
N TRP A 52 -6.91 4.30 21.30
CA TRP A 52 -6.21 3.72 20.16
C TRP A 52 -6.54 4.43 18.85
N GLY A 53 -7.83 4.63 18.56
CA GLY A 53 -8.27 5.33 17.36
C GLY A 53 -7.77 6.77 17.28
N ASN A 54 -7.75 7.47 18.42
CA ASN A 54 -7.19 8.83 18.51
C ASN A 54 -5.69 8.82 18.19
N ALA A 55 -4.92 7.94 18.84
CA ALA A 55 -3.47 7.83 18.62
C ALA A 55 -3.14 7.48 17.16
N TYR A 56 -3.89 6.57 16.55
CA TYR A 56 -3.70 6.19 15.15
C TYR A 56 -3.91 7.39 14.21
N VAL A 57 -5.04 8.09 14.35
CA VAL A 57 -5.37 9.25 13.53
C VAL A 57 -4.39 10.41 13.77
N ASP A 58 -4.03 10.67 15.01
CA ASP A 58 -3.08 11.74 15.35
C ASP A 58 -1.69 11.44 14.79
N TYR A 59 -1.28 10.16 14.75
CA TYR A 59 -0.03 9.77 14.11
C TYR A 59 -0.07 10.00 12.58
N LEU A 60 -1.16 9.67 11.88
CA LEU A 60 -1.31 9.96 10.45
C LEU A 60 -1.25 11.48 10.17
N LYS A 61 -1.88 12.28 11.02
CA LYS A 61 -1.80 13.74 10.93
C LYS A 61 -0.38 14.25 11.18
N LEU A 62 0.30 13.69 12.18
CA LEU A 62 1.67 14.05 12.51
C LEU A 62 2.62 13.80 11.34
N ILE A 63 2.55 12.64 10.68
CA ILE A 63 3.35 12.31 9.50
C ILE A 63 3.11 13.33 8.38
N ASN A 64 1.84 13.69 8.13
CA ASN A 64 1.54 14.72 7.14
C ASN A 64 2.10 16.10 7.51
N ALA A 65 2.00 16.49 8.78
CA ALA A 65 2.42 17.82 9.23
C ALA A 65 3.95 17.94 9.32
N ARG A 66 4.62 16.88 9.80
CA ARG A 66 6.08 16.88 10.01
C ARG A 66 6.84 16.57 8.74
N ASP A 67 6.42 15.56 7.97
CA ASP A 67 7.19 14.96 6.88
C ASP A 67 6.54 15.21 5.50
N GLY A 68 5.37 15.84 5.43
CA GLY A 68 4.62 16.02 4.19
C GLY A 68 4.01 14.73 3.64
N GLY A 69 3.85 13.72 4.50
CA GLY A 69 3.39 12.38 4.14
C GLY A 69 4.51 11.34 4.11
N ILE A 70 4.28 10.23 3.47
CA ILE A 70 5.28 9.16 3.30
C ILE A 70 5.96 9.31 1.93
N ASN A 71 7.26 9.56 1.93
CA ASN A 71 8.03 9.80 0.70
C ASN A 71 7.40 10.90 -0.20
N GLY A 72 6.85 11.96 0.41
CA GLY A 72 6.19 13.05 -0.31
C GLY A 72 4.77 12.72 -0.78
N VAL A 73 4.22 11.56 -0.42
CA VAL A 73 2.84 11.18 -0.70
C VAL A 73 1.98 11.49 0.53
N LYS A 74 1.01 12.37 0.36
CA LYS A 74 0.10 12.78 1.43
C LYS A 74 -0.76 11.59 1.89
N ILE A 75 -0.95 11.46 3.19
CA ILE A 75 -1.84 10.48 3.79
C ILE A 75 -3.25 11.06 3.91
N THR A 76 -4.23 10.31 3.42
CA THR A 76 -5.66 10.54 3.69
C THR A 76 -6.23 9.34 4.45
N TYR A 77 -7.30 9.53 5.19
CA TYR A 77 -7.92 8.45 5.96
C TYR A 77 -9.43 8.67 6.12
N GLU A 78 -10.12 7.59 6.41
CA GLU A 78 -11.51 7.61 6.84
C GLU A 78 -11.68 6.59 7.97
N GLU A 79 -12.37 7.02 9.03
CA GLU A 79 -12.70 6.14 10.14
C GLU A 79 -14.04 5.44 9.91
N CYS A 80 -14.12 4.19 10.31
CA CYS A 80 -15.36 3.43 10.39
C CYS A 80 -15.44 2.71 11.74
N ASP A 81 -16.35 3.14 12.60
CA ASP A 81 -16.54 2.55 13.92
C ASP A 81 -17.13 1.16 13.83
N THR A 82 -16.35 0.16 14.22
CA THR A 82 -16.76 -1.26 14.19
C THR A 82 -17.56 -1.67 15.43
N ALA A 83 -17.59 -0.87 16.48
CA ALA A 83 -18.16 -1.23 17.79
C ALA A 83 -17.65 -2.59 18.32
N TYR A 84 -16.51 -3.08 17.84
CA TYR A 84 -15.96 -4.41 18.11
C TYR A 84 -16.86 -5.57 17.61
N ALA A 85 -17.76 -5.31 16.67
CA ALA A 85 -18.66 -6.30 16.09
C ALA A 85 -18.12 -6.77 14.72
N THR A 86 -18.08 -8.07 14.51
CA THR A 86 -17.47 -8.66 13.29
C THR A 86 -18.22 -8.29 12.03
N ASP A 87 -19.54 -8.30 12.05
CA ASP A 87 -20.41 -7.90 10.95
C ASP A 87 -20.19 -6.44 10.54
N ARG A 88 -20.14 -5.53 11.50
CA ARG A 88 -19.81 -4.11 11.25
C ARG A 88 -18.38 -3.94 10.74
N GLY A 89 -17.44 -4.73 11.24
CA GLY A 89 -16.06 -4.70 10.74
C GLY A 89 -15.97 -5.11 9.27
N VAL A 90 -16.69 -6.15 8.87
CA VAL A 90 -16.79 -6.57 7.47
C VAL A 90 -17.48 -5.50 6.62
N GLU A 91 -18.57 -4.89 7.10
CA GLU A 91 -19.23 -3.78 6.42
C GLU A 91 -18.29 -2.58 6.22
N CYS A 92 -17.54 -2.18 7.26
CA CYS A 92 -16.52 -1.15 7.16
C CYS A 92 -15.46 -1.46 6.11
N TYR A 93 -14.99 -2.72 6.08
CA TYR A 93 -14.02 -3.18 5.08
C TYR A 93 -14.59 -3.05 3.66
N GLU A 94 -15.77 -3.59 3.40
CA GLU A 94 -16.40 -3.55 2.07
C GLU A 94 -16.61 -2.12 1.59
N ARG A 95 -16.97 -1.21 2.48
CA ARG A 95 -17.16 0.21 2.16
C ARG A 95 -15.86 0.93 1.82
N LEU A 96 -14.76 0.56 2.48
CA LEU A 96 -13.49 1.30 2.38
C LEU A 96 -12.49 0.66 1.41
N LYS A 97 -12.60 -0.63 1.10
CA LYS A 97 -11.62 -1.36 0.30
C LYS A 97 -11.40 -0.75 -1.10
N GLY A 98 -12.44 -0.24 -1.72
CA GLY A 98 -12.35 0.40 -3.04
C GLY A 98 -11.62 1.73 -3.04
N LYS A 99 -11.49 2.38 -1.88
CA LYS A 99 -10.75 3.65 -1.73
C LYS A 99 -9.27 3.42 -1.45
N SER A 100 -8.89 2.24 -0.93
CA SER A 100 -7.57 2.01 -0.37
C SER A 100 -6.49 1.72 -1.42
N GLN A 101 -6.84 1.24 -2.62
CA GLN A 101 -5.89 0.89 -3.69
C GLN A 101 -4.62 0.19 -3.18
N GLY A 102 -4.77 -0.84 -2.35
CA GLY A 102 -3.68 -1.53 -1.67
C GLY A 102 -3.29 -0.92 -0.32
N GLY A 103 -4.12 -0.06 0.25
CA GLY A 103 -3.94 0.45 1.62
C GLY A 103 -4.10 -0.64 2.67
N VAL A 104 -3.35 -0.50 3.75
CA VAL A 104 -3.29 -1.48 4.83
C VAL A 104 -4.54 -1.42 5.69
N PHE A 105 -5.20 -2.55 5.88
CA PHE A 105 -6.27 -2.72 6.85
C PHE A 105 -5.72 -3.28 8.16
N GLN A 106 -6.01 -2.58 9.24
CA GLN A 106 -5.61 -2.98 10.60
C GLN A 106 -6.81 -2.89 11.55
N PRO A 107 -7.71 -3.87 11.52
CA PRO A 107 -8.79 -3.90 12.51
C PRO A 107 -8.23 -4.23 13.89
N LEU A 108 -8.65 -3.49 14.91
CA LEU A 108 -8.27 -3.79 16.29
C LEU A 108 -9.23 -4.85 16.87
N SER A 109 -9.35 -5.99 16.20
CA SER A 109 -10.25 -7.09 16.60
C SER A 109 -9.83 -8.39 15.95
N THR A 110 -9.58 -9.41 16.74
CA THR A 110 -9.30 -10.78 16.28
C THR A 110 -10.44 -11.33 15.42
N GLY A 111 -11.69 -11.15 15.84
CA GLY A 111 -12.85 -11.63 15.09
C GLY A 111 -13.00 -10.99 13.72
N ILE A 112 -12.75 -9.68 13.61
CA ILE A 112 -12.78 -8.98 12.33
C ILE A 112 -11.60 -9.43 11.47
N THR A 113 -10.40 -9.57 12.03
CA THR A 113 -9.22 -10.07 11.31
C THR A 113 -9.51 -11.44 10.68
N PHE A 114 -10.02 -12.38 11.44
CA PHE A 114 -10.39 -13.70 10.91
C PHE A 114 -11.43 -13.63 9.79
N ALA A 115 -12.45 -12.81 9.94
CA ALA A 115 -13.48 -12.64 8.90
C ALA A 115 -12.92 -12.03 7.60
N LEU A 116 -11.78 -11.34 7.67
CA LEU A 116 -11.15 -10.70 6.53
C LEU A 116 -9.96 -11.49 5.93
N THR A 117 -9.50 -12.56 6.59
CA THR A 117 -8.31 -13.31 6.19
C THR A 117 -8.37 -13.84 4.75
N GLU A 118 -9.53 -14.28 4.27
CA GLU A 118 -9.70 -14.74 2.89
C GLU A 118 -10.05 -13.61 1.91
N LYS A 119 -10.73 -12.58 2.41
CA LYS A 119 -11.20 -11.46 1.59
C LYS A 119 -10.08 -10.50 1.22
N ALA A 120 -9.29 -10.08 2.19
CA ALA A 120 -8.29 -9.04 1.99
C ALA A 120 -7.22 -9.41 0.96
N PRO A 121 -6.64 -10.63 0.93
CA PRO A 121 -5.72 -11.05 -0.13
C PRO A 121 -6.37 -11.10 -1.51
N THR A 122 -7.63 -11.57 -1.60
CA THR A 122 -8.39 -11.61 -2.86
C THR A 122 -8.56 -10.20 -3.44
N ASP A 123 -8.82 -9.23 -2.58
CA ASP A 123 -8.95 -7.80 -2.94
C ASP A 123 -7.57 -7.09 -3.06
N LYS A 124 -6.45 -7.81 -2.83
CA LYS A 124 -5.08 -7.30 -2.83
C LYS A 124 -4.85 -6.18 -1.79
N ASN A 125 -5.56 -6.25 -0.69
CA ASN A 125 -5.40 -5.36 0.45
C ASN A 125 -4.57 -6.05 1.54
N PRO A 126 -3.41 -5.50 1.94
CA PRO A 126 -2.67 -6.00 3.08
C PRO A 126 -3.51 -5.95 4.37
N LEU A 127 -3.50 -7.04 5.12
CA LEU A 127 -4.19 -7.16 6.39
C LEU A 127 -3.16 -7.33 7.51
N ILE A 128 -3.16 -6.41 8.48
CA ILE A 128 -2.32 -6.49 9.67
C ILE A 128 -3.21 -6.77 10.85
N THR A 129 -2.84 -7.76 11.67
CA THR A 129 -3.59 -8.08 12.88
C THR A 129 -3.10 -7.29 14.08
N GLY A 130 -4.05 -6.86 14.94
CA GLY A 130 -3.76 -6.45 16.32
C GLY A 130 -3.90 -7.60 17.31
N GLY A 131 -4.20 -8.82 16.82
CA GLY A 131 -4.41 -10.01 17.63
C GLY A 131 -3.10 -10.62 18.13
N TYR A 132 -3.23 -11.50 19.13
CA TYR A 132 -2.11 -12.23 19.72
C TYR A 132 -2.12 -13.72 19.34
N GLY A 133 -2.98 -14.10 18.41
CA GLY A 133 -3.17 -15.48 17.98
C GLY A 133 -2.15 -15.92 16.93
N ARG A 134 -1.44 -17.02 17.16
CA ARG A 134 -0.53 -17.61 16.17
C ARG A 134 -1.25 -18.00 14.87
N SER A 135 -2.51 -18.40 14.96
CA SER A 135 -3.33 -18.84 13.81
C SER A 135 -3.57 -17.72 12.78
N GLU A 136 -3.48 -16.45 13.17
CA GLU A 136 -3.71 -15.31 12.28
C GLU A 136 -2.58 -15.13 11.26
N SER A 137 -1.36 -15.58 11.58
CA SER A 137 -0.17 -15.43 10.74
C SER A 137 0.33 -16.75 10.14
N SER A 138 -0.35 -17.87 10.40
CA SER A 138 0.15 -19.20 10.03
C SER A 138 0.14 -19.48 8.53
N ASP A 139 -0.71 -18.80 7.78
CA ASP A 139 -0.87 -18.94 6.33
C ASP A 139 -0.08 -17.89 5.52
N GLY A 140 0.58 -16.96 6.18
CA GLY A 140 1.35 -15.89 5.54
C GLY A 140 0.51 -14.81 4.86
N GLN A 141 -0.79 -14.78 5.08
CA GLN A 141 -1.70 -13.79 4.50
C GLN A 141 -1.98 -12.60 5.42
N VAL A 142 -1.71 -12.75 6.72
CA VAL A 142 -1.90 -11.74 7.76
C VAL A 142 -0.57 -11.48 8.45
N PHE A 143 -0.25 -10.21 8.67
CA PHE A 143 1.02 -9.74 9.26
C PHE A 143 0.81 -9.08 10.63
#